data_95ba75b1e9ff6e406a91707f526b21ce
#
_entry.id   95ba75b1e9ff6e406a91707f526b21ce
#
_cell.length_a   1.000
_cell.length_b   1.000
_cell.length_c   1.000
_cell.angle_alpha   90.00
_cell.angle_beta   90.00
_cell.angle_gamma   90.00
#
_symmetry.space_group_name_H-M   'P 1'
#
loop_
_entity.id
_entity.type
_entity.pdbx_description
1 polymer ?
#
loop_
_entity_poly.entity_id
_entity_poly.type
_entity_poly.pdbx_seq_one_letter_code
_entity_poly.pdbx_strand_id
1 'polypeptide(L)' 'MKKSKRELSLLIQSAQERYLNLFTEQPELLQFIPLKYIASYIGVTPQALSRIRKRIS' A
#
# COMPACT_ATOMS: atom_id res chain seq x y z
N MET A 1 -23.20 -4.64 4.31
CA MET A 1 -22.39 -4.93 3.15
C MET A 1 -21.77 -3.70 2.54
N LYS A 2 -22.59 -2.69 2.26
CA LYS A 2 -22.05 -1.45 1.70
C LYS A 2 -21.08 -0.78 2.64
N LYS A 3 -21.35 -0.86 3.93
CA LYS A 3 -20.45 -0.28 4.92
C LYS A 3 -19.09 -0.97 4.94
N SER A 4 -19.12 -2.30 4.79
CA SER A 4 -17.86 -3.06 4.78
C SER A 4 -17.00 -2.68 3.59
N LYS A 5 -17.61 -2.51 2.44
CA LYS A 5 -16.87 -2.11 1.24
C LYS A 5 -16.28 -0.71 1.40
N ARG A 6 -17.03 0.18 2.05
CA ARG A 6 -16.54 1.53 2.31
C ARG A 6 -15.32 1.51 3.20
N GLU A 7 -15.39 0.72 4.27
CA GLU A 7 -14.29 0.63 5.21
C GLU A 7 -13.04 0.09 4.54
N LEU A 8 -13.21 -0.93 3.71
CA LEU A 8 -12.09 -1.50 2.98
C LEU A 8 -11.49 -0.48 2.00
N SER A 9 -12.35 0.28 1.34
CA SER A 9 -11.87 1.30 0.40
C SER A 9 -11.06 2.36 1.11
N LEU A 10 -11.52 2.80 2.28
CA LEU A 10 -10.80 3.81 3.06
C LEU A 10 -9.43 3.30 3.50
N LEU A 11 -9.36 2.05 3.93
CA LEU A 11 -8.10 1.45 4.33
C LEU A 11 -7.13 1.35 3.16
N ILE A 12 -7.63 0.98 1.99
CA ILE A 12 -6.81 0.86 0.81
C ILE A 12 -6.31 2.22 0.36
N GLN A 13 -7.16 3.24 0.42
CA GLN A 13 -6.77 4.60 0.06
C GLN A 13 -5.68 5.12 0.99
N SER A 14 -5.83 4.88 2.28
CA SER A 14 -4.84 5.32 3.25
C SER A 14 -3.50 4.64 3.00
N ALA A 15 -3.53 3.35 2.75
CA ALA A 15 -2.31 2.60 2.46
C ALA A 15 -1.68 3.05 1.15
N GLN A 16 -2.50 3.36 0.16
CA GLN A 16 -2.01 3.85 -1.11
C GLN A 16 -1.29 5.19 -0.96
N GLU A 17 -1.84 6.07 -0.15
CA GLU A 17 -1.20 7.35 0.11
C GLU A 17 0.16 7.17 0.77
N ARG A 18 0.23 6.27 1.75
CA ARG A 18 1.50 5.99 2.42
C ARG A 18 2.51 5.40 1.46
N TYR A 19 2.05 4.54 0.58
CA TYR A 19 2.94 3.94 -0.41
C TYR A 19 3.46 5.00 -1.38
N LEU A 20 2.59 5.89 -1.84
CA LEU A 20 2.98 6.95 -2.74
C LEU A 20 3.97 7.91 -2.08
N ASN A 21 3.74 8.24 -0.80
CA ASN A 21 4.68 9.07 -0.07
C ASN A 21 6.04 8.42 0.01
N LEU A 22 6.07 7.14 0.31
CA LEU A 22 7.32 6.40 0.39
C LEU A 22 8.02 6.37 -0.97
N PHE A 23 7.25 6.17 -2.02
CA PHE A 23 7.78 6.15 -3.37
C PHE A 23 8.38 7.49 -3.76
N THR A 24 7.73 8.57 -3.35
CA THR A 24 8.19 9.92 -3.68
C THR A 24 9.41 10.32 -2.86
N GLU A 25 9.37 10.04 -1.56
CA GLU A 25 10.44 10.49 -0.67
C GLU A 25 11.65 9.58 -0.67
N GLN A 26 11.41 8.26 -0.70
CA GLN A 26 12.48 7.28 -0.62
C GLN A 26 12.26 6.16 -1.61
N PRO A 27 12.36 6.44 -2.91
CA PRO A 27 12.16 5.42 -3.93
C PRO A 27 13.18 4.29 -3.86
N GLU A 28 14.36 4.58 -3.33
CA GLU A 28 15.40 3.57 -3.20
C GLU A 28 15.01 2.45 -2.26
N LEU A 29 14.29 2.77 -1.20
CA LEU A 29 13.85 1.77 -0.24
C LEU A 29 12.95 0.73 -0.90
N LEU A 30 12.14 1.16 -1.85
CA LEU A 30 11.22 0.25 -2.53
C LEU A 30 11.96 -0.74 -3.41
N GLN A 31 13.18 -0.42 -3.82
CA GLN A 31 14.00 -1.32 -4.64
C GLN A 31 14.75 -2.34 -3.79
N PHE A 32 15.20 -1.93 -2.62
CA PHE A 32 16.04 -2.79 -1.79
C PHE A 32 15.26 -3.61 -0.78
N ILE A 33 14.11 -3.11 -0.34
CA ILE A 33 13.33 -3.77 0.69
C ILE A 33 12.30 -4.71 0.07
N PRO A 34 12.22 -5.97 0.54
CA PRO A 34 11.20 -6.89 0.04
C PRO A 34 9.79 -6.36 0.25
N LEU A 35 8.90 -6.76 -0.64
CA LEU A 35 7.53 -6.29 -0.63
C LEU A 35 6.83 -6.54 0.70
N LYS A 36 7.09 -7.68 1.31
CA LYS A 36 6.42 -8.01 2.57
C LYS A 36 6.80 -7.06 3.70
N TYR A 37 8.02 -6.55 3.70
CA TYR A 37 8.43 -5.60 4.70
C TYR A 37 7.80 -4.23 4.46
N ILE A 38 7.69 -3.85 3.21
CA ILE A 38 7.02 -2.60 2.84
C ILE A 38 5.55 -2.67 3.26
N ALA A 39 4.90 -3.80 3.01
CA ALA A 39 3.51 -3.99 3.41
C ALA A 39 3.36 -3.88 4.92
N SER A 40 4.28 -4.47 5.67
CA SER A 40 4.25 -4.37 7.13
C SER A 40 4.45 -2.93 7.59
N TYR A 41 5.32 -2.21 6.95
CA TYR A 41 5.58 -0.81 7.28
C TYR A 41 4.34 0.04 7.05
N ILE A 42 3.66 -0.20 5.94
CA ILE A 42 2.45 0.55 5.59
C ILE A 42 1.27 0.10 6.45
N GLY A 43 1.26 -1.16 6.87
CA GLY A 43 0.19 -1.70 7.69
C GLY A 43 -0.83 -2.50 6.90
N VAL A 44 -0.41 -3.12 5.80
CA VAL A 44 -1.29 -3.95 4.99
C VAL A 44 -0.63 -5.30 4.73
N THR A 45 -1.41 -6.23 4.18
CA THR A 45 -0.86 -7.51 3.78
C THR A 45 -0.09 -7.37 2.47
N PRO A 46 0.87 -8.28 2.19
CA PRO A 46 1.56 -8.24 0.90
C PRO A 46 0.62 -8.33 -0.30
N GLN A 47 -0.47 -9.07 -0.15
CA GLN A 47 -1.46 -9.18 -1.22
C GLN A 47 -2.15 -7.85 -1.48
N ALA A 48 -2.52 -7.15 -0.41
CA ALA A 48 -3.14 -5.84 -0.55
C ALA A 48 -2.18 -4.85 -1.18
N LEU A 49 -0.92 -4.87 -0.77
CA LEU A 49 0.09 -3.99 -1.34
C LEU A 49 0.29 -4.28 -2.82
N SER A 50 0.26 -5.54 -3.20
CA SER A 50 0.39 -5.92 -4.60
C SER A 50 -0.74 -5.31 -5.44
N ARG A 51 -1.96 -5.31 -4.90
CA ARG A 51 -3.09 -4.69 -5.57
C ARG A 51 -2.92 -3.18 -5.68
N ILE A 52 -2.41 -2.57 -4.64
CA ILE A 52 -2.16 -1.13 -4.64
C ILE A 52 -1.15 -0.77 -5.73
N ARG A 53 -0.10 -1.54 -5.85
CA ARG A 53 0.92 -1.30 -6.87
C ARG A 53 0.34 -1.43 -8.28
N LYS A 54 -0.55 -2.39 -8.47
CA LYS A 54 -1.21 -2.56 -9.76
C LYS A 54 -2.07 -1.36 -10.11
N ARG A 55 -2.75 -0.80 -9.13
CA ARG A 55 -3.61 0.35 -9.36
C ARG A 55 -2.80 1.59 -9.72
N ILE A 56 -1.64 1.73 -9.12
CA ILE A 56 -0.80 2.90 -9.33
C ILE A 56 -0.08 2.82 -10.67
N SER A 57 0.40 1.65 -11.01
CA SER A 57 1.06 1.49 -12.29
C SER A 57 0.07 1.16 -13.37
#